data_2d13c32d97653f25f5d44aeccf0c2429
#
_entry.id   2d13c32d97653f25f5d44aeccf0c2429
#
_cell.length_a   1.000
_cell.length_b   1.000
_cell.length_c   1.000
_cell.angle_alpha   90.00
_cell.angle_beta   90.00
_cell.angle_gamma   90.00
#
_symmetry.space_group_name_H-M   'P 1'
#
loop_
_entity.id
_entity.type
_entity.pdbx_description
1 polymer ?
#
loop_
_entity_poly.entity_id
_entity_poly.type
_entity_poly.pdbx_seq_one_letter_code
_entity_poly.pdbx_strand_id
1 'polypeptide(L)'
;MQKQKSKVILLPCNSYREELVYGCLQKGLELLGGLETLIKKEEKILLKPNLLKKAEVEKAVITHPAVVGMFARLLREYGCKNMILADSCGHGSTRKVIAGTGMDRYLQELEIPAVDFSEGIRKPYPEGIQAKEFMLSKELLEQDCAISLCKMKTHALERITGAVKNSYGFVYGFYKAKGHTLYPSADSFARMLVDLNQCVKPRLYVMDGITAMEGNGPGSGDPVDMGVMLMSADPVALDSVFCHLIHLKPQMVPTNYHGEKMGLGTWKKEEIEILTPDGSISMEEAVEKYGNPQFHVDRSVMKHGMWEKMAKALNIFQKKPCIEAEKCIRCGICVKSCPVPGKAVDFRKGREHPPVYDYRKCIRCFCC
;
A
#
# COMPACT_ATOMS: atom_id res chain seq x y z
N MET A 1 -5.35 -33.84 -1.21
CA MET A 1 -5.17 -32.94 -0.05
C MET A 1 -5.90 -31.63 -0.38
N GLN A 2 -6.85 -31.21 0.43
CA GLN A 2 -7.45 -29.88 0.28
C GLN A 2 -6.37 -28.83 0.50
N LYS A 3 -6.23 -27.90 -0.45
CA LYS A 3 -5.32 -26.76 -0.32
C LYS A 3 -5.75 -25.94 0.91
N GLN A 4 -4.83 -25.66 1.81
CA GLN A 4 -5.12 -24.84 2.98
C GLN A 4 -5.57 -23.46 2.52
N LYS A 5 -6.69 -22.95 3.03
CA LYS A 5 -7.22 -21.63 2.71
C LYS A 5 -6.30 -20.53 3.25
N SER A 6 -6.21 -19.42 2.52
CA SER A 6 -5.55 -18.21 2.99
C SER A 6 -6.39 -17.56 4.09
N LYS A 7 -5.80 -17.38 5.27
CA LYS A 7 -6.49 -16.75 6.41
C LYS A 7 -6.42 -15.23 6.31
N VAL A 8 -7.56 -14.59 6.45
CA VAL A 8 -7.68 -13.14 6.61
C VAL A 8 -8.44 -12.87 7.90
N ILE A 9 -7.80 -12.17 8.81
CA ILE A 9 -8.43 -11.74 10.06
C ILE A 9 -9.11 -10.41 9.81
N LEU A 10 -10.40 -10.32 10.12
CA LEU A 10 -11.20 -9.10 10.06
C LEU A 10 -11.56 -8.69 11.49
N LEU A 11 -11.10 -7.50 11.88
CA LEU A 11 -11.20 -6.97 13.24
C LEU A 11 -12.07 -5.70 13.21
N PRO A 12 -13.28 -5.73 13.73
CA PRO A 12 -14.05 -4.52 13.94
C PRO A 12 -13.32 -3.56 14.88
N CYS A 13 -13.04 -2.35 14.42
CA CYS A 13 -12.37 -1.33 15.19
C CYS A 13 -12.79 0.06 14.67
N ASN A 14 -13.60 0.78 15.44
CA ASN A 14 -14.24 2.01 15.01
C ASN A 14 -13.56 3.29 15.54
N SER A 15 -12.41 3.16 16.19
CA SER A 15 -11.70 4.29 16.77
C SER A 15 -10.21 4.00 16.88
N TYR A 16 -9.40 5.08 16.76
CA TYR A 16 -7.96 5.03 16.99
C TYR A 16 -7.55 5.16 18.47
N ARG A 17 -8.47 5.00 19.43
CA ARG A 17 -8.10 4.93 20.84
C ARG A 17 -7.14 3.77 21.06
N GLU A 18 -6.04 4.03 21.78
CA GLU A 18 -4.92 3.09 21.92
C GLU A 18 -5.37 1.71 22.43
N GLU A 19 -6.24 1.70 23.45
CA GLU A 19 -6.73 0.44 24.05
C GLU A 19 -7.52 -0.40 23.06
N LEU A 20 -8.34 0.24 22.20
CA LEU A 20 -9.13 -0.47 21.20
C LEU A 20 -8.24 -1.03 20.09
N VAL A 21 -7.32 -0.20 19.58
CA VAL A 21 -6.38 -0.62 18.52
C VAL A 21 -5.48 -1.74 19.04
N TYR A 22 -4.95 -1.59 20.25
CA TYR A 22 -4.11 -2.60 20.90
C TYR A 22 -4.86 -3.94 21.05
N GLY A 23 -6.06 -3.92 21.65
CA GLY A 23 -6.88 -5.13 21.84
C GLY A 23 -7.26 -5.80 20.52
N CYS A 24 -7.61 -5.02 19.49
CA CYS A 24 -7.88 -5.56 18.15
C CYS A 24 -6.63 -6.23 17.56
N LEU A 25 -5.48 -5.58 17.60
CA LEU A 25 -4.23 -6.13 17.05
C LEU A 25 -3.80 -7.40 17.80
N GLN A 26 -3.89 -7.39 19.13
CA GLN A 26 -3.60 -8.55 19.96
C GLN A 26 -4.50 -9.74 19.58
N LYS A 27 -5.81 -9.49 19.49
CA LYS A 27 -6.78 -10.52 19.09
C LYS A 27 -6.51 -11.06 17.69
N GLY A 28 -6.15 -10.17 16.75
CA GLY A 28 -5.77 -10.56 15.39
C GLY A 28 -4.55 -11.47 15.35
N LEU A 29 -3.54 -11.17 16.13
CA LEU A 29 -2.33 -12.00 16.26
C LEU A 29 -2.64 -13.36 16.88
N GLU A 30 -3.49 -13.42 17.92
CA GLU A 30 -3.98 -14.68 18.51
C GLU A 30 -4.68 -15.57 17.47
N LEU A 31 -5.57 -14.99 16.64
CA LEU A 31 -6.28 -15.70 15.58
C LEU A 31 -5.36 -16.21 14.46
N LEU A 32 -4.21 -15.55 14.26
CA LEU A 32 -3.15 -16.02 13.35
C LEU A 32 -2.27 -17.12 13.96
N GLY A 33 -2.46 -17.47 15.23
CA GLY A 33 -1.71 -18.50 15.92
C GLY A 33 -0.61 -17.99 16.85
N GLY A 34 -0.63 -16.69 17.16
CA GLY A 34 0.32 -16.02 18.05
C GLY A 34 1.56 -15.47 17.36
N LEU A 35 2.23 -14.50 18.00
CA LEU A 35 3.46 -13.89 17.48
C LEU A 35 4.60 -14.91 17.33
N GLU A 36 4.66 -15.93 18.17
CA GLU A 36 5.65 -16.99 18.17
C GLU A 36 5.66 -17.82 16.88
N THR A 37 4.53 -17.88 16.17
CA THR A 37 4.44 -18.55 14.86
C THR A 37 4.93 -17.67 13.72
N LEU A 38 4.98 -16.37 13.95
CA LEU A 38 5.30 -15.36 12.94
C LEU A 38 6.72 -14.82 13.07
N ILE A 39 7.22 -14.64 14.30
CA ILE A 39 8.43 -13.84 14.57
C ILE A 39 9.23 -14.49 15.70
N LYS A 40 10.56 -14.46 15.57
CA LYS A 40 11.48 -14.79 16.67
C LYS A 40 11.92 -13.52 17.38
N LYS A 41 12.10 -13.57 18.69
CA LYS A 41 12.42 -12.39 19.53
C LYS A 41 13.74 -11.73 19.16
N GLU A 42 14.69 -12.50 18.65
CA GLU A 42 16.05 -12.07 18.31
C GLU A 42 16.13 -11.44 16.92
N GLU A 43 15.10 -11.61 16.09
CA GLU A 43 15.10 -11.11 14.71
C GLU A 43 15.17 -9.59 14.65
N LYS A 44 15.85 -9.10 13.62
CA LYS A 44 15.84 -7.70 13.21
C LYS A 44 14.60 -7.46 12.34
N ILE A 45 13.73 -6.57 12.79
CA ILE A 45 12.41 -6.37 12.19
C ILE A 45 12.31 -4.97 11.57
N LEU A 46 11.92 -4.91 10.31
CA LEU A 46 11.51 -3.67 9.67
C LEU A 46 9.99 -3.52 9.73
N LEU A 47 9.52 -2.51 10.45
CA LEU A 47 8.14 -2.04 10.39
C LEU A 47 8.00 -1.08 9.21
N LYS A 48 7.21 -1.46 8.22
CA LYS A 48 6.99 -0.67 7.03
C LYS A 48 5.56 -0.13 6.95
N PRO A 49 5.30 1.07 7.44
CA PRO A 49 4.00 1.73 7.26
C PRO A 49 3.80 2.19 5.80
N ASN A 50 2.66 2.77 5.51
CA ASN A 50 2.45 3.55 4.30
C ASN A 50 2.71 5.03 4.62
N LEU A 51 3.81 5.59 4.11
CA LEU A 51 4.23 6.98 4.36
C LEU A 51 4.37 7.73 3.03
N LEU A 52 3.28 7.94 2.32
CA LEU A 52 3.32 8.53 0.98
C LEU A 52 3.93 9.95 0.97
N LYS A 53 3.42 10.81 1.84
CA LYS A 53 3.86 12.21 2.01
C LYS A 53 3.41 12.71 3.39
N LYS A 54 4.01 13.82 3.86
CA LYS A 54 3.51 14.50 5.07
C LYS A 54 2.07 14.96 4.82
N ALA A 55 1.18 14.59 5.71
CA ALA A 55 -0.24 14.94 5.68
C ALA A 55 -0.80 14.94 7.10
N GLU A 56 -1.88 15.63 7.31
CA GLU A 56 -2.72 15.50 8.51
C GLU A 56 -3.23 14.06 8.60
N VAL A 57 -3.26 13.51 9.80
CA VAL A 57 -3.60 12.10 10.04
C VAL A 57 -5.04 11.79 9.60
N GLU A 58 -5.93 12.75 9.81
CA GLU A 58 -7.36 12.71 9.47
C GLU A 58 -7.61 12.57 7.96
N LYS A 59 -6.64 12.93 7.12
CA LYS A 59 -6.72 12.75 5.66
C LYS A 59 -6.52 11.32 5.18
N ALA A 60 -6.22 10.39 6.10
CA ALA A 60 -6.01 8.97 5.81
C ALA A 60 -4.97 8.69 4.66
N VAL A 61 -4.01 9.60 4.47
CA VAL A 61 -2.94 9.47 3.46
C VAL A 61 -1.90 8.46 3.90
N ILE A 62 -1.60 8.41 5.20
CA ILE A 62 -0.61 7.54 5.84
C ILE A 62 -1.29 6.51 6.75
N THR A 63 -0.57 5.45 7.10
CA THR A 63 -0.99 4.55 8.18
C THR A 63 -1.10 5.35 9.47
N HIS A 64 -2.20 5.18 10.21
CA HIS A 64 -2.43 5.95 11.42
C HIS A 64 -1.38 5.66 12.50
N PRO A 65 -0.87 6.68 13.20
CA PRO A 65 0.17 6.52 14.23
C PRO A 65 -0.18 5.50 15.31
N ALA A 66 -1.44 5.47 15.78
CA ALA A 66 -1.87 4.51 16.79
C ALA A 66 -1.75 3.06 16.33
N VAL A 67 -2.06 2.75 15.05
CA VAL A 67 -1.89 1.39 14.51
C VAL A 67 -0.42 0.98 14.52
N VAL A 68 0.47 1.88 14.10
CA VAL A 68 1.92 1.64 14.11
C VAL A 68 2.44 1.49 15.54
N GLY A 69 2.06 2.41 16.43
CA GLY A 69 2.50 2.44 17.83
C GLY A 69 2.04 1.22 18.62
N MET A 70 0.76 0.84 18.50
CA MET A 70 0.22 -0.30 19.24
C MET A 70 0.75 -1.64 18.69
N PHE A 71 0.95 -1.76 17.37
CA PHE A 71 1.59 -2.94 16.81
C PHE A 71 3.05 -3.07 17.28
N ALA A 72 3.79 -1.98 17.25
CA ALA A 72 5.17 -1.94 17.75
C ALA A 72 5.26 -2.25 19.26
N ARG A 73 4.30 -1.79 20.06
CA ARG A 73 4.18 -2.11 21.50
C ARG A 73 4.00 -3.60 21.72
N LEU A 74 3.08 -4.26 20.98
CA LEU A 74 2.87 -5.71 21.07
C LEU A 74 4.16 -6.49 20.78
N LEU A 75 4.92 -6.07 19.76
CA LEU A 75 6.23 -6.70 19.46
C LEU A 75 7.24 -6.47 20.58
N ARG A 76 7.28 -5.28 21.17
CA ARG A 76 8.19 -4.95 22.27
C ARG A 76 7.87 -5.77 23.52
N GLU A 77 6.59 -5.90 23.87
CA GLU A 77 6.09 -6.70 25.00
C GLU A 77 6.32 -8.21 24.78
N TYR A 78 6.21 -8.67 23.52
CA TYR A 78 6.60 -10.05 23.18
C TYR A 78 8.10 -10.32 23.37
N GLY A 79 8.94 -9.27 23.36
CA GLY A 79 10.38 -9.34 23.61
C GLY A 79 11.26 -9.02 22.39
N CYS A 80 10.70 -8.53 21.27
CA CYS A 80 11.49 -8.08 20.14
C CYS A 80 12.23 -6.78 20.48
N LYS A 81 13.58 -6.82 20.42
CA LYS A 81 14.42 -5.67 20.76
C LYS A 81 14.91 -4.91 19.54
N ASN A 82 15.11 -5.61 18.43
CA ASN A 82 15.76 -5.10 17.22
C ASN A 82 14.72 -4.69 16.19
N MET A 83 14.13 -3.51 16.33
CA MET A 83 13.12 -2.99 15.40
C MET A 83 13.56 -1.66 14.83
N ILE A 84 13.28 -1.43 13.55
CA ILE A 84 13.36 -0.13 12.88
C ILE A 84 12.05 0.17 12.16
N LEU A 85 11.76 1.45 11.98
CA LEU A 85 10.64 1.89 11.11
C LEU A 85 11.20 2.63 9.91
N ALA A 86 10.80 2.21 8.71
CA ALA A 86 11.20 2.86 7.47
C ALA A 86 10.19 2.67 6.33
N ASP A 87 10.16 3.66 5.44
CA ASP A 87 9.46 3.61 4.15
C ASP A 87 10.20 4.48 3.12
N SER A 88 10.24 4.06 1.88
CA SER A 88 10.58 4.95 0.78
C SER A 88 9.36 5.81 0.46
N CYS A 89 9.29 6.99 1.06
CA CYS A 89 8.17 7.90 0.87
C CYS A 89 8.04 8.36 -0.60
N GLY A 90 6.83 8.73 -1.02
CA GLY A 90 6.62 9.36 -2.33
C GLY A 90 7.24 10.76 -2.38
N HIS A 91 7.14 11.49 -1.26
CA HIS A 91 7.74 12.80 -1.04
C HIS A 91 8.32 12.93 0.36
N GLY A 92 9.55 13.39 0.44
CA GLY A 92 10.27 13.55 1.70
C GLY A 92 11.02 12.27 2.10
N SER A 93 11.31 12.14 3.38
CA SER A 93 11.94 10.97 3.99
C SER A 93 11.08 10.45 5.13
N THR A 94 11.34 9.25 5.62
CA THR A 94 10.62 8.64 6.75
C THR A 94 10.49 9.63 7.91
N ARG A 95 11.63 10.16 8.39
CA ARG A 95 11.66 11.11 9.52
C ARG A 95 10.86 12.38 9.26
N LYS A 96 10.94 12.94 8.05
CA LYS A 96 10.21 14.17 7.70
C LYS A 96 8.70 13.95 7.60
N VAL A 97 8.28 12.77 7.15
CA VAL A 97 6.85 12.44 7.01
C VAL A 97 6.20 12.21 8.36
N ILE A 98 6.85 11.47 9.27
CA ILE A 98 6.30 11.16 10.58
C ILE A 98 6.35 12.35 11.56
N ALA A 99 7.22 13.33 11.33
CA ALA A 99 7.42 14.46 12.23
C ALA A 99 6.11 15.23 12.47
N GLY A 100 5.65 15.25 13.71
CA GLY A 100 4.43 15.94 14.15
C GLY A 100 3.13 15.23 13.79
N THR A 101 3.17 13.95 13.39
CA THR A 101 1.96 13.12 13.19
C THR A 101 1.55 12.37 14.46
N GLY A 102 2.37 12.38 15.51
CA GLY A 102 2.22 11.56 16.71
C GLY A 102 2.88 10.18 16.60
N MET A 103 3.30 9.75 15.41
CA MET A 103 4.04 8.50 15.22
C MET A 103 5.43 8.56 15.85
N ASP A 104 6.08 9.72 15.77
CA ASP A 104 7.36 10.01 16.41
C ASP A 104 7.32 9.82 17.93
N ARG A 105 6.21 10.18 18.59
CA ARG A 105 6.02 9.93 20.03
C ARG A 105 6.10 8.44 20.37
N TYR A 106 5.32 7.58 19.67
CA TYR A 106 5.33 6.13 19.91
C TYR A 106 6.70 5.51 19.69
N LEU A 107 7.39 5.95 18.63
CA LEU A 107 8.71 5.42 18.32
C LEU A 107 9.75 5.81 19.38
N GLN A 108 9.65 7.02 19.91
CA GLN A 108 10.52 7.49 21.00
C GLN A 108 10.24 6.72 22.29
N GLU A 109 8.98 6.58 22.69
CA GLU A 109 8.56 5.82 23.88
C GLU A 109 9.00 4.35 23.85
N LEU A 110 8.99 3.74 22.64
CA LEU A 110 9.36 2.34 22.42
C LEU A 110 10.83 2.15 22.01
N GLU A 111 11.62 3.21 21.97
CA GLU A 111 13.03 3.21 21.55
C GLU A 111 13.22 2.54 20.18
N ILE A 112 12.34 2.85 19.20
CA ILE A 112 12.41 2.33 17.83
C ILE A 112 12.92 3.43 16.91
N PRO A 113 14.09 3.27 16.27
CA PRO A 113 14.60 4.27 15.36
C PRO A 113 13.75 4.34 14.08
N ALA A 114 13.28 5.55 13.73
CA ALA A 114 12.85 5.85 12.39
C ALA A 114 14.07 6.10 11.52
N VAL A 115 14.22 5.35 10.45
CA VAL A 115 15.37 5.48 9.55
C VAL A 115 14.96 5.93 8.17
N ASP A 116 15.74 6.80 7.58
CA ASP A 116 15.65 7.13 6.16
C ASP A 116 16.51 6.14 5.39
N PHE A 117 16.04 5.68 4.25
CA PHE A 117 16.83 4.78 3.42
C PHE A 117 18.06 5.51 2.88
N SER A 118 19.24 5.02 3.23
CA SER A 118 20.52 5.68 2.96
C SER A 118 21.12 5.29 1.63
N GLU A 119 21.01 4.02 1.25
CA GLU A 119 21.66 3.42 0.09
C GLU A 119 20.77 2.41 -0.61
N GLY A 120 20.82 2.41 -1.95
CA GLY A 120 20.16 1.39 -2.78
C GLY A 120 21.12 0.28 -3.17
N ILE A 121 20.80 -0.94 -2.80
CA ILE A 121 21.57 -2.14 -3.15
C ILE A 121 20.83 -2.92 -4.23
N ARG A 122 21.55 -3.30 -5.28
CA ARG A 122 21.01 -4.11 -6.36
C ARG A 122 20.80 -5.55 -5.88
N LYS A 123 19.53 -5.96 -5.81
CA LYS A 123 19.12 -7.33 -5.48
C LYS A 123 18.70 -8.05 -6.74
N PRO A 124 19.47 -9.02 -7.25
CA PRO A 124 19.03 -9.87 -8.35
C PRO A 124 17.82 -10.72 -7.93
N TYR A 125 16.90 -10.89 -8.85
CA TYR A 125 15.71 -11.73 -8.70
C TYR A 125 15.41 -12.46 -10.03
N PRO A 126 16.22 -13.47 -10.41
CA PRO A 126 16.13 -14.14 -11.70
C PRO A 126 14.80 -14.88 -11.91
N GLU A 127 14.10 -15.26 -10.82
CA GLU A 127 12.80 -15.92 -10.86
C GLU A 127 11.66 -14.97 -11.26
N GLY A 128 11.85 -13.66 -11.10
CA GLY A 128 10.83 -12.66 -11.42
C GLY A 128 10.31 -12.78 -12.85
N ILE A 129 9.04 -12.57 -13.04
CA ILE A 129 8.41 -12.65 -14.38
C ILE A 129 8.57 -11.31 -15.12
N GLN A 130 8.34 -10.20 -14.44
CA GLN A 130 8.40 -8.84 -14.99
C GLN A 130 9.71 -8.12 -14.65
N ALA A 131 10.20 -8.27 -13.43
CA ALA A 131 11.42 -7.63 -12.95
C ALA A 131 12.45 -8.67 -12.53
N LYS A 132 13.65 -8.60 -13.12
CA LYS A 132 14.75 -9.53 -12.84
C LYS A 132 15.71 -9.05 -11.76
N GLU A 133 15.47 -7.86 -11.26
CA GLU A 133 16.25 -7.23 -10.19
C GLU A 133 15.50 -6.07 -9.58
N PHE A 134 15.84 -5.73 -8.35
CA PHE A 134 15.33 -4.56 -7.64
C PHE A 134 16.47 -3.75 -7.03
N MET A 135 16.29 -2.43 -6.94
CA MET A 135 17.08 -1.57 -6.07
C MET A 135 16.38 -1.47 -4.74
N LEU A 136 16.77 -2.30 -3.79
CA LEU A 136 16.22 -2.31 -2.43
C LEU A 136 17.09 -1.46 -1.50
N SER A 137 16.50 -0.95 -0.42
CA SER A 137 17.29 -0.23 0.57
C SER A 137 18.18 -1.17 1.36
N LYS A 138 19.37 -0.68 1.70
CA LYS A 138 20.33 -1.37 2.59
C LYS A 138 19.66 -1.76 3.91
N GLU A 139 18.93 -0.82 4.50
CA GLU A 139 18.24 -1.01 5.78
C GLU A 139 17.23 -2.15 5.76
N LEU A 140 16.54 -2.38 4.62
CA LEU A 140 15.69 -3.55 4.44
C LEU A 140 16.50 -4.84 4.38
N LEU A 141 17.61 -4.84 3.63
CA LEU A 141 18.41 -6.04 3.40
C LEU A 141 19.20 -6.48 4.63
N GLU A 142 19.36 -5.60 5.61
CA GLU A 142 19.96 -5.88 6.92
C GLU A 142 18.97 -6.44 7.94
N GLN A 143 17.67 -6.57 7.57
CA GLN A 143 16.64 -7.13 8.46
C GLN A 143 16.36 -8.59 8.11
N ASP A 144 15.94 -9.34 9.13
CA ASP A 144 15.53 -10.74 9.01
C ASP A 144 14.06 -10.85 8.60
N CYS A 145 13.28 -9.84 8.93
CA CYS A 145 11.83 -9.81 8.72
C CYS A 145 11.33 -8.41 8.37
N ALA A 146 10.37 -8.33 7.47
CA ALA A 146 9.60 -7.13 7.20
C ALA A 146 8.11 -7.36 7.50
N ILE A 147 7.48 -6.38 8.16
CA ILE A 147 6.05 -6.35 8.44
C ILE A 147 5.47 -5.11 7.76
N SER A 148 4.44 -5.32 6.93
CA SER A 148 3.79 -4.25 6.18
C SER A 148 2.56 -3.74 6.92
N LEU A 149 2.62 -2.52 7.43
CA LEU A 149 1.51 -1.81 8.05
C LEU A 149 0.87 -0.90 7.01
N CYS A 150 0.00 -1.46 6.17
CA CYS A 150 -0.55 -0.76 5.01
C CYS A 150 -1.81 0.06 5.35
N LYS A 151 -2.27 0.86 4.41
CA LYS A 151 -3.45 1.74 4.54
C LYS A 151 -4.51 1.34 3.53
N MET A 152 -5.74 1.19 3.98
CA MET A 152 -6.91 0.98 3.11
C MET A 152 -7.20 2.25 2.32
N LYS A 153 -6.88 2.29 1.02
CA LYS A 153 -7.11 3.47 0.18
C LYS A 153 -7.14 3.19 -1.31
N THR A 154 -7.80 4.08 -2.06
CA THR A 154 -7.80 4.08 -3.52
C THR A 154 -6.44 4.42 -4.12
N HIS A 155 -6.25 4.08 -5.39
CA HIS A 155 -5.09 4.43 -6.18
C HIS A 155 -5.44 4.60 -7.66
N ALA A 156 -5.00 5.70 -8.28
CA ALA A 156 -5.35 6.04 -9.65
C ALA A 156 -4.91 5.00 -10.69
N LEU A 157 -3.71 4.38 -10.52
CA LEU A 157 -3.19 3.38 -11.47
C LEU A 157 -3.66 1.95 -11.12
N GLU A 158 -3.56 1.56 -9.85
CA GLU A 158 -3.80 0.19 -9.38
C GLU A 158 -5.19 0.02 -8.73
N ARG A 159 -6.06 1.02 -8.79
CA ARG A 159 -7.39 1.14 -8.14
C ARG A 159 -7.33 1.22 -6.62
N ILE A 160 -6.55 0.35 -5.99
CA ILE A 160 -6.31 0.37 -4.54
C ILE A 160 -4.81 0.43 -4.23
N THR A 161 -4.49 0.89 -3.03
CA THR A 161 -3.13 0.80 -2.43
C THR A 161 -3.21 -0.36 -1.45
N GLY A 162 -3.68 -1.20 -1.14
CA GLY A 162 -3.69 -2.29 -0.16
C GLY A 162 -2.30 -2.81 0.22
N ALA A 163 -2.22 -4.10 0.47
CA ALA A 163 -1.02 -4.77 0.92
C ALA A 163 0.03 -4.92 -0.19
N VAL A 164 -0.38 -5.47 -1.35
CA VAL A 164 0.56 -5.74 -2.46
C VAL A 164 1.26 -4.47 -2.90
N LYS A 165 0.51 -3.39 -3.15
CA LYS A 165 1.09 -2.13 -3.64
C LYS A 165 1.92 -1.40 -2.57
N ASN A 166 1.62 -1.57 -1.28
CA ASN A 166 2.38 -0.95 -0.19
C ASN A 166 3.86 -1.36 -0.23
N SER A 167 4.16 -2.58 -0.67
CA SER A 167 5.52 -3.09 -0.79
C SER A 167 6.41 -2.28 -1.75
N TYR A 168 5.82 -1.43 -2.61
CA TYR A 168 6.62 -0.53 -3.44
C TYR A 168 7.49 0.45 -2.63
N GLY A 169 7.17 0.67 -1.37
CA GLY A 169 7.99 1.43 -0.43
C GLY A 169 9.29 0.74 0.01
N PHE A 170 9.54 -0.50 -0.36
CA PHE A 170 10.84 -1.16 -0.17
C PHE A 170 11.88 -0.77 -1.24
N VAL A 171 11.40 -0.27 -2.39
CA VAL A 171 12.28 0.18 -3.48
C VAL A 171 12.94 1.51 -3.09
N TYR A 172 14.25 1.57 -3.20
CA TYR A 172 15.06 2.72 -2.81
C TYR A 172 14.77 3.96 -3.65
N GLY A 173 14.44 5.05 -3.01
CA GLY A 173 14.45 6.45 -3.46
C GLY A 173 14.09 6.69 -4.94
N PHE A 174 15.04 7.18 -5.70
CA PHE A 174 14.86 7.56 -7.11
C PHE A 174 14.41 6.39 -8.02
N TYR A 175 14.73 5.16 -7.66
CA TYR A 175 14.32 3.98 -8.44
C TYR A 175 12.80 3.74 -8.43
N LYS A 176 12.06 4.29 -7.46
CA LYS A 176 10.59 4.30 -7.50
C LYS A 176 10.08 5.12 -8.69
N ALA A 177 10.62 6.32 -8.89
CA ALA A 177 10.24 7.16 -10.03
C ALA A 177 10.61 6.47 -11.36
N LYS A 178 11.78 5.84 -11.42
CA LYS A 178 12.23 5.05 -12.58
C LYS A 178 11.31 3.86 -12.86
N GLY A 179 10.80 3.17 -11.83
CA GLY A 179 9.86 2.06 -11.97
C GLY A 179 8.58 2.45 -12.69
N HIS A 180 8.00 3.61 -12.42
CA HIS A 180 6.83 4.12 -13.15
C HIS A 180 7.12 4.38 -14.65
N THR A 181 8.37 4.67 -14.98
CA THR A 181 8.80 4.85 -16.40
C THR A 181 9.04 3.51 -17.08
N LEU A 182 9.64 2.55 -16.38
CA LEU A 182 9.92 1.20 -16.90
C LEU A 182 8.66 0.35 -17.05
N TYR A 183 7.68 0.53 -16.17
CA TYR A 183 6.43 -0.23 -16.11
C TYR A 183 5.23 0.72 -16.25
N PRO A 184 4.98 1.29 -17.45
CA PRO A 184 4.05 2.40 -17.63
C PRO A 184 2.57 2.00 -17.63
N SER A 185 2.25 0.71 -17.77
CA SER A 185 0.88 0.21 -17.72
C SER A 185 0.57 -0.38 -16.34
N ALA A 186 -0.72 -0.34 -15.93
CA ALA A 186 -1.17 -0.97 -14.70
C ALA A 186 -0.78 -2.45 -14.63
N ASP A 187 -0.92 -3.20 -15.73
CA ASP A 187 -0.53 -4.61 -15.79
C ASP A 187 0.97 -4.84 -15.60
N SER A 188 1.83 -4.07 -16.27
CA SER A 188 3.28 -4.22 -16.13
C SER A 188 3.75 -3.78 -14.74
N PHE A 189 3.14 -2.74 -14.19
CA PHE A 189 3.45 -2.24 -12.85
C PHE A 189 2.97 -3.24 -11.78
N ALA A 190 1.76 -3.81 -11.94
CA ALA A 190 1.24 -4.84 -11.05
C ALA A 190 2.12 -6.10 -11.03
N ARG A 191 2.55 -6.61 -12.21
CA ARG A 191 3.47 -7.77 -12.27
C ARG A 191 4.79 -7.48 -11.57
N MET A 192 5.35 -6.28 -11.75
CA MET A 192 6.56 -5.87 -11.03
C MET A 192 6.33 -5.82 -9.52
N LEU A 193 5.17 -5.34 -9.06
CA LEU A 193 4.82 -5.34 -7.63
C LEU A 193 4.65 -6.75 -7.07
N VAL A 194 4.13 -7.69 -7.85
CA VAL A 194 4.05 -9.10 -7.47
C VAL A 194 5.45 -9.69 -7.33
N ASP A 195 6.33 -9.50 -8.32
CA ASP A 195 7.73 -9.93 -8.25
C ASP A 195 8.43 -9.33 -7.02
N LEU A 196 8.18 -8.06 -6.71
CA LEU A 196 8.75 -7.39 -5.55
C LEU A 196 8.29 -8.03 -4.22
N ASN A 197 6.99 -8.33 -4.09
CA ASN A 197 6.47 -9.01 -2.91
C ASN A 197 7.07 -10.41 -2.76
N GLN A 198 7.21 -11.16 -3.84
CA GLN A 198 7.86 -12.48 -3.83
C GLN A 198 9.36 -12.41 -3.54
N CYS A 199 10.03 -11.31 -3.93
CA CYS A 199 11.45 -11.07 -3.64
C CYS A 199 11.69 -10.70 -2.18
N VAL A 200 10.87 -9.78 -1.62
CA VAL A 200 11.02 -9.27 -0.24
C VAL A 200 10.37 -10.20 0.78
N LYS A 201 9.23 -10.78 0.45
CA LYS A 201 8.43 -11.70 1.29
C LYS A 201 8.10 -11.10 2.67
N PRO A 202 7.39 -9.96 2.74
CA PRO A 202 6.90 -9.48 4.03
C PRO A 202 6.12 -10.60 4.74
N ARG A 203 6.39 -10.78 6.03
CA ARG A 203 5.88 -11.93 6.79
C ARG A 203 4.43 -11.75 7.21
N LEU A 204 4.03 -10.51 7.42
CA LEU A 204 2.68 -10.14 7.83
C LEU A 204 2.29 -8.81 7.20
N TYR A 205 1.02 -8.71 6.83
CA TYR A 205 0.38 -7.47 6.38
C TYR A 205 -0.74 -7.12 7.36
N VAL A 206 -0.71 -5.90 7.88
CA VAL A 206 -1.74 -5.32 8.74
C VAL A 206 -2.30 -4.11 8.02
N MET A 207 -3.58 -4.12 7.70
CA MET A 207 -4.23 -3.05 6.96
C MET A 207 -5.06 -2.19 7.91
N ASP A 208 -4.70 -0.92 8.01
CA ASP A 208 -5.47 0.11 8.67
C ASP A 208 -6.64 0.55 7.78
N GLY A 209 -7.82 0.15 8.13
CA GLY A 209 -9.10 0.50 7.52
C GLY A 209 -10.09 1.07 8.53
N ILE A 210 -9.64 1.58 9.68
CA ILE A 210 -10.52 2.28 10.64
C ILE A 210 -11.10 3.49 9.91
N THR A 211 -10.27 4.41 9.44
CA THR A 211 -10.64 5.45 8.47
C THR A 211 -9.86 5.19 7.19
N ALA A 212 -10.52 4.82 6.12
CA ALA A 212 -9.93 4.57 4.80
C ALA A 212 -9.86 5.88 3.98
N MET A 213 -9.28 5.81 2.78
CA MET A 213 -9.35 6.90 1.80
C MET A 213 -10.04 6.41 0.52
N GLU A 214 -11.02 7.14 0.06
CA GLU A 214 -11.74 6.89 -1.20
C GLU A 214 -11.46 7.95 -2.27
N GLY A 215 -12.02 7.80 -3.46
CA GLY A 215 -11.98 8.80 -4.53
C GLY A 215 -10.59 8.96 -5.17
N ASN A 216 -10.05 10.17 -5.15
CA ASN A 216 -8.82 10.55 -5.86
C ASN A 216 -7.53 10.18 -5.10
N GLY A 217 -7.42 8.91 -4.68
CA GLY A 217 -6.20 8.39 -4.04
C GLY A 217 -5.01 8.28 -5.02
N PRO A 218 -3.80 8.10 -4.50
CA PRO A 218 -3.45 7.72 -3.12
C PRO A 218 -3.19 8.88 -2.14
N GLY A 219 -3.27 10.13 -2.54
CA GLY A 219 -2.85 11.23 -1.68
C GLY A 219 -3.74 12.46 -1.70
N SER A 220 -4.84 12.42 -2.44
CA SER A 220 -5.79 13.53 -2.62
C SER A 220 -7.25 13.04 -2.64
N GLY A 221 -7.51 11.86 -2.08
CA GLY A 221 -8.85 11.35 -1.85
C GLY A 221 -9.44 11.88 -0.55
N ASP A 222 -10.65 11.43 -0.25
CA ASP A 222 -11.43 11.82 0.92
C ASP A 222 -11.39 10.70 1.98
N PRO A 223 -11.31 11.04 3.27
CA PRO A 223 -11.40 10.06 4.34
C PRO A 223 -12.83 9.49 4.41
N VAL A 224 -12.93 8.19 4.68
CA VAL A 224 -14.20 7.48 4.87
C VAL A 224 -14.03 6.42 5.96
N ASP A 225 -14.96 6.36 6.89
CA ASP A 225 -14.92 5.39 7.97
C ASP A 225 -15.37 4.01 7.48
N MET A 226 -14.46 3.03 7.63
CA MET A 226 -14.75 1.63 7.36
C MET A 226 -14.83 0.80 8.65
N GLY A 227 -14.26 1.30 9.75
CA GLY A 227 -14.37 0.70 11.08
C GLY A 227 -13.75 -0.68 11.20
N VAL A 228 -12.76 -1.03 10.38
CA VAL A 228 -12.13 -2.35 10.39
C VAL A 228 -10.62 -2.27 10.31
N MET A 229 -9.94 -3.27 10.85
CA MET A 229 -8.56 -3.62 10.51
C MET A 229 -8.53 -5.02 9.92
N LEU A 230 -7.62 -5.27 8.98
CA LEU A 230 -7.42 -6.58 8.37
C LEU A 230 -5.99 -7.05 8.59
N MET A 231 -5.79 -8.38 8.77
CA MET A 231 -4.46 -8.98 8.91
C MET A 231 -4.37 -10.28 8.12
N SER A 232 -3.26 -10.50 7.42
CA SER A 232 -2.98 -11.74 6.70
C SER A 232 -1.50 -11.89 6.38
N ALA A 233 -1.03 -13.12 6.22
CA ALA A 233 0.25 -13.42 5.58
C ALA A 233 0.14 -13.43 4.04
N ASP A 234 -1.08 -13.58 3.49
CA ASP A 234 -1.37 -13.52 2.05
C ASP A 234 -1.85 -12.10 1.67
N PRO A 235 -1.00 -11.30 0.99
CA PRO A 235 -1.37 -9.92 0.64
C PRO A 235 -2.47 -9.84 -0.41
N VAL A 236 -2.61 -10.85 -1.26
CA VAL A 236 -3.65 -10.89 -2.31
C VAL A 236 -5.00 -11.22 -1.68
N ALA A 237 -5.05 -12.16 -0.74
CA ALA A 237 -6.26 -12.48 0.02
C ALA A 237 -6.72 -11.28 0.87
N LEU A 238 -5.77 -10.59 1.50
CA LEU A 238 -6.06 -9.36 2.26
C LEU A 238 -6.68 -8.29 1.37
N ASP A 239 -6.05 -8.01 0.21
CA ASP A 239 -6.54 -7.03 -0.76
C ASP A 239 -7.86 -7.48 -1.41
N SER A 240 -8.11 -8.78 -1.53
CA SER A 240 -9.39 -9.32 -1.99
C SER A 240 -10.52 -9.04 -1.00
N VAL A 241 -10.32 -9.30 0.29
CA VAL A 241 -11.32 -8.96 1.33
C VAL A 241 -11.60 -7.46 1.31
N PHE A 242 -10.56 -6.61 1.26
CA PHE A 242 -10.74 -5.17 1.09
C PHE A 242 -11.62 -4.83 -0.14
N CYS A 243 -11.35 -5.45 -1.29
CA CYS A 243 -12.14 -5.22 -2.49
C CYS A 243 -13.61 -5.58 -2.28
N HIS A 244 -13.91 -6.74 -1.68
CA HIS A 244 -15.29 -7.15 -1.41
C HIS A 244 -16.00 -6.17 -0.48
N LEU A 245 -15.36 -5.70 0.59
CA LEU A 245 -15.92 -4.72 1.51
C LEU A 245 -16.32 -3.40 0.85
N ILE A 246 -15.62 -3.00 -0.23
CA ILE A 246 -15.93 -1.78 -0.99
C ILE A 246 -16.72 -2.06 -2.28
N HIS A 247 -17.31 -3.24 -2.41
CA HIS A 247 -18.06 -3.68 -3.59
C HIS A 247 -17.28 -3.52 -4.92
N LEU A 248 -15.97 -3.76 -4.89
CA LEU A 248 -15.09 -3.84 -6.05
C LEU A 248 -14.78 -5.33 -6.33
N LYS A 249 -14.94 -5.78 -7.56
CA LYS A 249 -14.54 -7.15 -7.93
C LYS A 249 -13.01 -7.30 -7.81
N PRO A 250 -12.46 -8.21 -6.99
CA PRO A 250 -11.02 -8.32 -6.75
C PRO A 250 -10.18 -8.50 -8.03
N GLN A 251 -10.68 -9.26 -8.99
CA GLN A 251 -10.01 -9.48 -10.28
C GLN A 251 -9.88 -8.22 -11.16
N MET A 252 -10.61 -7.15 -10.84
CA MET A 252 -10.48 -5.86 -11.52
C MET A 252 -9.27 -5.05 -11.01
N VAL A 253 -8.67 -5.45 -9.91
CA VAL A 253 -7.46 -4.87 -9.36
C VAL A 253 -6.25 -5.56 -9.98
N PRO A 254 -5.40 -4.85 -10.73
CA PRO A 254 -4.29 -5.48 -11.45
C PRO A 254 -3.34 -6.27 -10.56
N THR A 255 -3.05 -5.77 -9.34
CA THR A 255 -2.20 -6.48 -8.37
C THR A 255 -2.82 -7.79 -7.89
N ASN A 256 -4.14 -7.86 -7.68
CA ASN A 256 -4.81 -9.11 -7.31
C ASN A 256 -4.83 -10.11 -8.46
N TYR A 257 -5.20 -9.64 -9.67
CA TYR A 257 -5.25 -10.48 -10.85
C TYR A 257 -3.90 -11.14 -11.18
N HIS A 258 -2.83 -10.34 -11.15
CA HIS A 258 -1.49 -10.85 -11.41
C HIS A 258 -0.92 -11.59 -10.19
N GLY A 259 -1.29 -11.20 -8.96
CA GLY A 259 -0.91 -11.90 -7.74
C GLY A 259 -1.34 -13.36 -7.73
N GLU A 260 -2.59 -13.63 -8.10
CA GLU A 260 -3.10 -15.00 -8.27
C GLU A 260 -2.35 -15.73 -9.38
N LYS A 261 -2.23 -15.13 -10.58
CA LYS A 261 -1.59 -15.76 -11.73
C LYS A 261 -0.11 -16.10 -11.54
N MET A 262 0.58 -15.30 -10.74
CA MET A 262 2.01 -15.46 -10.48
C MET A 262 2.28 -16.22 -9.17
N GLY A 263 1.24 -16.68 -8.48
CA GLY A 263 1.35 -17.51 -7.27
C GLY A 263 1.79 -16.75 -6.01
N LEU A 264 1.53 -15.44 -5.91
CA LEU A 264 1.78 -14.67 -4.70
C LEU A 264 0.73 -14.97 -3.62
N GLY A 265 -0.53 -15.18 -4.02
CA GLY A 265 -1.64 -15.45 -3.12
C GLY A 265 -2.92 -15.67 -3.91
N THR A 266 -4.08 -15.61 -3.26
CA THR A 266 -5.38 -15.84 -3.91
C THR A 266 -6.36 -14.69 -3.71
N TRP A 267 -7.10 -14.32 -4.76
CA TRP A 267 -8.25 -13.42 -4.64
C TRP A 267 -9.59 -14.16 -4.65
N LYS A 268 -9.59 -15.49 -4.83
CA LYS A 268 -10.81 -16.30 -4.91
C LYS A 268 -11.41 -16.49 -3.54
N LYS A 269 -12.64 -16.07 -3.36
CA LYS A 269 -13.34 -16.13 -2.05
C LYS A 269 -13.43 -17.55 -1.48
N GLU A 270 -13.49 -18.57 -2.33
CA GLU A 270 -13.56 -19.98 -1.95
C GLU A 270 -12.26 -20.47 -1.30
N GLU A 271 -11.13 -19.85 -1.64
CA GLU A 271 -9.80 -20.15 -1.11
C GLU A 271 -9.41 -19.25 0.06
N ILE A 272 -10.31 -18.35 0.50
CA ILE A 272 -10.11 -17.44 1.65
C ILE A 272 -10.96 -17.87 2.82
N GLU A 273 -10.38 -17.88 4.01
CA GLU A 273 -11.06 -18.05 5.30
C GLU A 273 -11.02 -16.72 6.04
N ILE A 274 -12.19 -16.16 6.36
CA ILE A 274 -12.29 -14.92 7.14
C ILE A 274 -12.56 -15.28 8.59
N LEU A 275 -11.64 -14.87 9.47
CA LEU A 275 -11.78 -15.04 10.92
C LEU A 275 -12.02 -13.68 11.58
N THR A 276 -12.99 -13.65 12.48
CA THR A 276 -13.29 -12.50 13.34
C THR A 276 -13.12 -12.91 14.81
N PRO A 277 -13.14 -11.96 15.76
CA PRO A 277 -13.17 -12.31 17.19
C PRO A 277 -14.29 -13.27 17.58
N ASP A 278 -15.40 -13.25 16.84
CA ASP A 278 -16.61 -14.07 17.11
C ASP A 278 -16.59 -15.42 16.37
N GLY A 279 -15.57 -15.69 15.54
CA GLY A 279 -15.44 -16.93 14.78
C GLY A 279 -15.26 -16.70 13.27
N SER A 280 -15.37 -17.80 12.51
CA SER A 280 -15.28 -17.73 11.04
C SER A 280 -16.60 -17.25 10.45
N ILE A 281 -16.50 -16.37 9.45
CA ILE A 281 -17.65 -15.85 8.70
C ILE A 281 -17.44 -16.02 7.19
N SER A 282 -18.53 -16.05 6.43
CA SER A 282 -18.47 -16.03 4.97
C SER A 282 -18.09 -14.64 4.43
N MET A 283 -17.68 -14.58 3.16
CA MET A 283 -17.41 -13.31 2.48
C MET A 283 -18.69 -12.45 2.40
N GLU A 284 -19.82 -13.09 2.18
CA GLU A 284 -21.14 -12.46 2.10
C GLU A 284 -21.51 -11.80 3.44
N GLU A 285 -21.36 -12.51 4.55
CA GLU A 285 -21.58 -11.96 5.90
C GLU A 285 -20.61 -10.81 6.22
N ALA A 286 -19.34 -10.94 5.82
CA ALA A 286 -18.37 -9.85 5.99
C ALA A 286 -18.77 -8.59 5.23
N VAL A 287 -19.25 -8.73 3.98
CA VAL A 287 -19.75 -7.62 3.16
C VAL A 287 -21.03 -7.03 3.72
N GLU A 288 -21.98 -7.83 4.16
CA GLU A 288 -23.22 -7.37 4.77
C GLU A 288 -22.95 -6.55 6.04
N LYS A 289 -22.05 -7.03 6.91
CA LYS A 289 -21.81 -6.43 8.23
C LYS A 289 -20.85 -5.25 8.20
N TYR A 290 -19.85 -5.26 7.31
CA TYR A 290 -18.72 -4.31 7.30
C TYR A 290 -18.50 -3.64 5.94
N GLY A 291 -19.31 -3.94 4.95
CA GLY A 291 -19.16 -3.39 3.60
C GLY A 291 -19.69 -1.96 3.47
N ASN A 292 -19.11 -1.23 2.54
CA ASN A 292 -19.56 0.11 2.15
C ASN A 292 -19.82 0.15 0.63
N PRO A 293 -21.09 0.00 0.20
CA PRO A 293 -21.44 0.05 -1.22
C PRO A 293 -21.28 1.44 -1.85
N GLN A 294 -21.22 2.50 -1.02
CA GLN A 294 -21.06 3.88 -1.46
C GLN A 294 -19.60 4.30 -1.58
N PHE A 295 -18.66 3.43 -1.21
CA PHE A 295 -17.23 3.72 -1.30
C PHE A 295 -16.83 4.12 -2.74
N HIS A 296 -16.26 5.30 -2.89
CA HIS A 296 -15.93 5.90 -4.19
C HIS A 296 -14.63 5.29 -4.76
N VAL A 297 -14.77 4.25 -5.58
CA VAL A 297 -13.66 3.60 -6.30
C VAL A 297 -14.01 3.41 -7.77
N ASP A 298 -13.00 3.37 -8.63
CA ASP A 298 -13.21 3.10 -10.06
C ASP A 298 -13.62 1.63 -10.29
N ARG A 299 -14.89 1.41 -10.61
CA ARG A 299 -15.48 0.11 -10.95
C ARG A 299 -15.60 -0.12 -12.46
N SER A 300 -14.98 0.73 -13.30
CA SER A 300 -15.02 0.55 -14.75
C SER A 300 -14.35 -0.74 -15.17
N VAL A 301 -14.94 -1.46 -16.12
CA VAL A 301 -14.37 -2.73 -16.62
C VAL A 301 -13.09 -2.42 -17.40
N MET A 302 -11.94 -2.96 -16.94
CA MET A 302 -10.73 -2.96 -17.74
C MET A 302 -10.93 -3.98 -18.89
N LYS A 303 -10.90 -3.51 -20.13
CA LYS A 303 -10.93 -4.38 -21.30
C LYS A 303 -9.53 -4.98 -21.47
N HIS A 304 -9.30 -6.13 -20.84
CA HIS A 304 -8.10 -6.94 -21.09
C HIS A 304 -8.26 -7.64 -22.46
N GLY A 305 -7.30 -7.49 -23.36
CA GLY A 305 -7.29 -8.22 -24.60
C GLY A 305 -6.88 -7.42 -25.85
N MET A 306 -7.32 -7.86 -27.02
CA MET A 306 -6.94 -7.34 -28.36
C MET A 306 -7.11 -5.81 -28.50
N TRP A 307 -8.05 -5.19 -27.76
CA TRP A 307 -8.23 -3.76 -27.65
C TRP A 307 -7.07 -3.02 -26.94
N GLU A 308 -6.35 -3.71 -26.06
CA GLU A 308 -5.16 -3.14 -25.39
C GLU A 308 -4.02 -2.89 -26.40
N LYS A 309 -3.85 -3.79 -27.36
CA LYS A 309 -2.87 -3.62 -28.45
C LYS A 309 -3.27 -2.46 -29.37
N MET A 310 -4.57 -2.30 -29.67
CA MET A 310 -5.07 -1.18 -30.45
C MET A 310 -5.13 0.13 -29.67
N ALA A 311 -5.46 0.10 -28.37
CA ALA A 311 -5.48 1.29 -27.51
C ALA A 311 -4.05 1.82 -27.26
N LYS A 312 -3.03 0.97 -27.21
CA LYS A 312 -1.62 1.40 -27.19
C LYS A 312 -1.24 2.16 -28.47
N ALA A 313 -1.76 1.75 -29.61
CA ALA A 313 -1.53 2.45 -30.89
C ALA A 313 -2.26 3.81 -30.94
N LEU A 314 -3.42 3.94 -30.30
CA LEU A 314 -4.26 5.12 -30.39
C LEU A 314 -4.12 6.10 -29.22
N ASN A 315 -3.54 5.70 -28.09
CA ASN A 315 -3.27 6.56 -26.89
C ASN A 315 -4.44 7.48 -26.42
N ILE A 316 -5.64 7.31 -26.99
CA ILE A 316 -6.75 8.28 -26.97
C ILE A 316 -7.67 8.05 -25.75
N PHE A 317 -7.78 6.80 -25.27
CA PHE A 317 -8.76 6.42 -24.24
C PHE A 317 -8.20 6.22 -22.82
N GLN A 318 -6.92 6.48 -22.59
CA GLN A 318 -6.37 6.36 -21.23
C GLN A 318 -6.68 7.63 -20.42
N LYS A 319 -7.06 7.45 -19.15
CA LYS A 319 -7.20 8.55 -18.18
C LYS A 319 -5.94 9.40 -18.16
N LYS A 320 -6.09 10.72 -18.19
CA LYS A 320 -4.97 11.67 -18.17
C LYS A 320 -5.02 12.45 -16.84
N PRO A 321 -3.88 12.67 -16.17
CA PRO A 321 -3.87 13.62 -15.07
C PRO A 321 -4.18 15.01 -15.62
N CYS A 322 -5.04 15.77 -14.93
CA CYS A 322 -5.35 17.16 -15.26
C CYS A 322 -5.19 18.05 -14.03
N ILE A 323 -4.95 19.33 -14.25
CA ILE A 323 -4.94 20.34 -13.19
C ILE A 323 -6.15 21.23 -13.39
N GLU A 324 -7.05 21.25 -12.39
CA GLU A 324 -8.15 22.19 -12.33
C GLU A 324 -7.59 23.56 -11.95
N ALA A 325 -7.57 24.49 -12.91
CA ALA A 325 -6.92 25.79 -12.77
C ALA A 325 -7.46 26.58 -11.56
N GLU A 326 -8.77 26.49 -11.32
CA GLU A 326 -9.48 27.19 -10.23
C GLU A 326 -9.07 26.67 -8.83
N LYS A 327 -8.70 25.40 -8.73
CA LYS A 327 -8.29 24.76 -7.47
C LYS A 327 -6.77 24.77 -7.28
N CYS A 328 -6.01 25.19 -8.28
CA CYS A 328 -4.56 25.12 -8.26
C CYS A 328 -3.92 26.24 -7.43
N ILE A 329 -3.33 25.88 -6.30
CA ILE A 329 -2.57 26.80 -5.44
C ILE A 329 -1.12 27.03 -5.91
N ARG A 330 -0.74 26.51 -7.04
CA ARG A 330 0.58 26.68 -7.68
C ARG A 330 1.78 26.27 -6.82
N CYS A 331 1.62 25.34 -5.92
CA CYS A 331 2.67 24.84 -5.00
C CYS A 331 3.83 24.10 -5.70
N GLY A 332 3.67 23.68 -6.97
CA GLY A 332 4.71 22.99 -7.75
C GLY A 332 4.96 21.54 -7.35
N ILE A 333 4.16 20.95 -6.46
CA ILE A 333 4.31 19.53 -6.05
C ILE A 333 4.22 18.61 -7.27
N CYS A 334 3.25 18.81 -8.14
CA CYS A 334 3.07 18.02 -9.36
C CYS A 334 4.31 18.06 -10.29
N VAL A 335 4.97 19.22 -10.38
CA VAL A 335 6.22 19.37 -11.16
C VAL A 335 7.35 18.59 -10.50
N LYS A 336 7.53 18.71 -9.18
CA LYS A 336 8.57 17.97 -8.44
C LYS A 336 8.36 16.46 -8.54
N SER A 337 7.10 16.02 -8.45
CA SER A 337 6.73 14.59 -8.43
C SER A 337 6.81 13.90 -9.79
N CYS A 338 6.89 14.68 -10.88
CA CYS A 338 6.94 14.09 -12.21
C CYS A 338 8.24 13.30 -12.41
N PRO A 339 8.19 11.97 -12.65
CA PRO A 339 9.38 11.14 -12.81
C PRO A 339 10.02 11.24 -14.21
N VAL A 340 9.31 11.85 -15.16
CA VAL A 340 9.76 11.93 -16.55
C VAL A 340 10.96 12.87 -16.68
N PRO A 341 12.07 12.44 -17.29
CA PRO A 341 13.17 13.34 -17.63
C PRO A 341 12.69 14.54 -18.46
N GLY A 342 13.07 15.75 -18.05
CA GLY A 342 12.58 16.98 -18.67
C GLY A 342 11.12 17.31 -18.38
N LYS A 343 10.55 16.70 -17.35
CA LYS A 343 9.20 16.91 -16.80
C LYS A 343 8.07 16.94 -17.85
N ALA A 344 7.06 16.14 -17.64
CA ALA A 344 5.84 16.15 -18.45
C ALA A 344 4.81 17.18 -17.95
N VAL A 345 5.03 17.78 -16.80
CA VAL A 345 4.23 18.87 -16.23
C VAL A 345 5.16 19.94 -15.70
N ASP A 346 4.92 21.20 -16.06
CA ASP A 346 5.78 22.32 -15.66
C ASP A 346 5.05 23.67 -15.77
N PHE A 347 5.62 24.71 -15.14
CA PHE A 347 5.17 26.10 -15.18
C PHE A 347 5.62 26.79 -16.48
N ARG A 348 5.12 26.31 -17.62
CA ARG A 348 5.55 26.82 -18.95
C ARG A 348 5.14 28.26 -19.26
N LYS A 349 4.16 28.81 -18.50
CA LYS A 349 3.65 30.17 -18.63
C LYS A 349 4.05 31.08 -17.47
N GLY A 350 5.06 30.67 -16.67
CA GLY A 350 5.41 31.36 -15.43
C GLY A 350 4.67 30.80 -14.20
N ARG A 351 5.17 31.12 -13.00
CA ARG A 351 4.60 30.61 -11.73
C ARG A 351 3.29 31.29 -11.33
N GLU A 352 2.91 32.37 -11.98
CA GLU A 352 1.63 33.05 -11.83
C GLU A 352 0.47 32.25 -12.47
N HIS A 353 0.78 31.28 -13.32
CA HIS A 353 -0.19 30.39 -13.96
C HIS A 353 -0.06 28.94 -13.40
N PRO A 354 -1.15 28.16 -13.43
CA PRO A 354 -1.07 26.72 -13.13
C PRO A 354 -0.09 25.99 -14.05
N PRO A 355 0.61 24.94 -13.56
CA PRO A 355 1.43 24.08 -14.39
C PRO A 355 0.63 23.43 -15.52
N VAL A 356 1.24 23.22 -16.67
CA VAL A 356 0.61 22.58 -17.84
C VAL A 356 1.27 21.27 -18.18
N TYR A 357 0.48 20.29 -18.63
CA TYR A 357 0.99 18.99 -19.07
C TYR A 357 1.43 19.00 -20.54
N ASP A 358 2.55 18.34 -20.81
CA ASP A 358 2.88 17.81 -22.11
C ASP A 358 2.47 16.34 -22.17
N TYR A 359 1.30 16.06 -22.69
CA TYR A 359 0.78 14.71 -22.78
C TYR A 359 1.56 13.81 -23.74
N ARG A 360 2.43 14.32 -24.59
CA ARG A 360 3.35 13.53 -25.44
C ARG A 360 4.47 12.93 -24.61
N LYS A 361 4.88 13.61 -23.54
CA LYS A 361 5.89 13.14 -22.58
C LYS A 361 5.27 12.39 -21.38
N CYS A 362 3.98 12.63 -21.09
CA CYS A 362 3.33 12.10 -19.90
C CYS A 362 3.10 10.59 -20.01
N ILE A 363 3.76 9.83 -19.15
CA ILE A 363 3.63 8.37 -19.04
C ILE A 363 2.41 7.94 -18.22
N ARG A 364 1.57 8.88 -17.78
CA ARG A 364 0.32 8.66 -17.02
C ARG A 364 0.49 7.82 -15.75
N CYS A 365 1.62 8.01 -15.05
CA CYS A 365 1.90 7.34 -13.79
C CYS A 365 1.10 7.89 -12.59
N PHE A 366 0.42 9.03 -12.75
CA PHE A 366 -0.35 9.72 -11.72
C PHE A 366 0.44 10.04 -10.44
N CYS A 367 1.75 10.22 -10.53
CA CYS A 367 2.58 10.64 -9.40
C CYS A 367 2.39 12.12 -9.03
N CYS A 368 1.81 12.92 -9.90
CA CYS A 368 1.45 14.31 -9.70
C CYS A 368 0.04 14.45 -9.11
#